data_b07bec5041c178fd7ebade0a5601e96b
#
_entry.id   b07bec5041c178fd7ebade0a5601e96b
#
_cell.length_a   1.000
_cell.length_b   1.000
_cell.length_c   1.000
_cell.angle_alpha   90.00
_cell.angle_beta   90.00
_cell.angle_gamma   90.00
#
_symmetry.space_group_name_H-M   'P 1'
#
loop_
_entity.id
_entity.type
_entity.pdbx_description
1 polymer ?
#
loop_
_entity_poly.entity_id
_entity_poly.type
_entity_poly.pdbx_seq_one_letter_code
_entity_poly.pdbx_strand_id
1 'polypeptide(L)'
;MNAFLVDGVRTPVGNFGGTLASIRTDDLAALTISELLKRNSGLDPALVGDVILGCANQAGEDNRNVARMASLLAGLPVSVPGETVNRLCASGLASAVNGSRMLALGDADVVIAGGVENMTRGPWVMSKASKAFGRDSSLYDTSFGWRFINPKLEAVYGVDGMGVTAENLVDKYSISRDDQDAFSFRSHMKATAARDAGRLAQEIVQVNIPRRKQDDLIFEHDEFIKPDTTVEILSKLRPAFRKEGGSVTAGNSSGLNDGSAALLLANESGLSSSGLTPLAQIISSAVVGVEPRIMGIGPVRASEIALKRAGITFDDLDVIELNEAFSAQALACIRAWGLDDDDSRINPNGGGISIGHPLGVTGSRILLAAARQLERTGGKYGLVTLCIGVGQGYAVVIKNTQ
;
A
#
# COMPACT_ATOMS: atom_id res chain seq x y z
N MET A 1 14.37 -2.15 -17.03
CA MET A 1 13.04 -2.24 -17.69
C MET A 1 12.75 -0.90 -18.34
N ASN A 2 12.22 -0.86 -19.56
CA ASN A 2 11.76 0.39 -20.19
C ASN A 2 10.28 0.66 -19.78
N ALA A 3 10.08 0.93 -18.50
CA ALA A 3 8.77 1.24 -17.95
C ALA A 3 8.89 2.44 -17.02
N PHE A 4 8.07 3.43 -17.23
CA PHE A 4 8.10 4.70 -16.54
C PHE A 4 6.80 4.93 -15.78
N LEU A 5 6.91 5.41 -14.55
CA LEU A 5 5.81 6.03 -13.83
C LEU A 5 5.68 7.46 -14.34
N VAL A 6 4.52 7.80 -14.87
CA VAL A 6 4.24 9.11 -15.46
C VAL A 6 3.55 10.03 -14.47
N ASP A 7 2.48 9.54 -13.86
CA ASP A 7 1.68 10.28 -12.89
C ASP A 7 0.98 9.30 -11.95
N GLY A 8 0.37 9.84 -10.90
CA GLY A 8 -0.45 9.08 -9.98
C GLY A 8 -1.33 9.95 -9.11
N VAL A 9 -2.41 9.36 -8.67
CA VAL A 9 -3.40 9.99 -7.78
C VAL A 9 -3.96 8.96 -6.82
N ARG A 10 -4.32 9.40 -5.62
CA ARG A 10 -4.97 8.59 -4.61
C ARG A 10 -6.11 9.34 -3.92
N THR A 11 -7.02 8.62 -3.31
CA THR A 11 -7.93 9.22 -2.34
C THR A 11 -7.17 9.60 -1.06
N PRO A 12 -7.69 10.48 -0.21
CA PRO A 12 -7.30 10.48 1.19
C PRO A 12 -7.52 9.08 1.77
N VAL A 13 -6.71 8.71 2.76
CA VAL A 13 -6.89 7.45 3.48
C VAL A 13 -7.88 7.64 4.61
N GLY A 14 -8.99 6.88 4.56
CA GLY A 14 -10.03 6.85 5.59
C GLY A 14 -9.71 5.87 6.71
N ASN A 15 -10.22 6.16 7.91
CA ASN A 15 -10.21 5.24 9.03
C ASN A 15 -11.23 4.12 8.84
N PHE A 16 -11.01 2.99 9.49
CA PHE A 16 -12.03 1.94 9.61
C PHE A 16 -13.29 2.50 10.27
N GLY A 17 -14.44 2.37 9.59
CA GLY A 17 -15.69 2.99 10.03
C GLY A 17 -15.72 4.53 9.93
N GLY A 18 -14.72 5.14 9.26
CA GLY A 18 -14.56 6.58 9.10
C GLY A 18 -15.28 7.17 7.88
N THR A 19 -14.72 8.24 7.35
CA THR A 19 -15.37 9.08 6.33
C THR A 19 -15.67 8.34 5.03
N LEU A 20 -14.84 7.37 4.61
CA LEU A 20 -15.06 6.58 3.40
C LEU A 20 -16.03 5.39 3.57
N ALA A 21 -16.56 5.14 4.77
CA ALA A 21 -17.39 3.98 5.06
C ALA A 21 -18.67 3.87 4.19
N SER A 22 -19.21 5.00 3.71
CA SER A 22 -20.41 5.01 2.87
C SER A 22 -20.14 4.86 1.38
N ILE A 23 -18.87 4.95 0.93
CA ILE A 23 -18.49 4.90 -0.48
C ILE A 23 -18.14 3.46 -0.88
N ARG A 24 -18.70 3.01 -1.99
CA ARG A 24 -18.44 1.67 -2.52
C ARG A 24 -16.98 1.51 -2.96
N THR A 25 -16.45 0.33 -2.81
CA THR A 25 -15.05 0.01 -3.15
C THR A 25 -14.77 0.20 -4.65
N ASP A 26 -15.67 -0.24 -5.51
CA ASP A 26 -15.57 -0.10 -6.97
C ASP A 26 -15.69 1.36 -7.44
N ASP A 27 -16.52 2.18 -6.76
CA ASP A 27 -16.63 3.62 -7.04
C ASP A 27 -15.36 4.38 -6.62
N LEU A 28 -14.73 4.02 -5.48
CA LEU A 28 -13.44 4.61 -5.08
C LEU A 28 -12.34 4.34 -6.12
N ALA A 29 -12.28 3.12 -6.64
CA ALA A 29 -11.33 2.77 -7.69
C ALA A 29 -11.61 3.53 -8.99
N ALA A 30 -12.87 3.64 -9.38
CA ALA A 30 -13.28 4.40 -10.57
C ALA A 30 -12.93 5.89 -10.45
N LEU A 31 -13.10 6.48 -9.27
CA LEU A 31 -12.76 7.88 -9.01
C LEU A 31 -11.28 8.17 -9.28
N THR A 32 -10.37 7.33 -8.76
CA THR A 32 -8.93 7.53 -8.96
C THR A 32 -8.53 7.34 -10.42
N ILE A 33 -9.09 6.37 -11.14
CA ILE A 33 -8.85 6.20 -12.57
C ILE A 33 -9.36 7.42 -13.37
N SER A 34 -10.59 7.85 -13.11
CA SER A 34 -11.20 9.01 -13.78
C SER A 34 -10.39 10.29 -13.55
N GLU A 35 -9.93 10.52 -12.33
CA GLU A 35 -9.10 11.70 -12.02
C GLU A 35 -7.72 11.62 -12.68
N LEU A 36 -7.10 10.43 -12.71
CA LEU A 36 -5.83 10.24 -13.40
C LEU A 36 -5.94 10.57 -14.88
N LEU A 37 -7.02 10.15 -15.55
CA LEU A 37 -7.27 10.49 -16.95
C LEU A 37 -7.51 11.99 -17.15
N LYS A 38 -8.23 12.65 -16.25
CA LYS A 38 -8.43 14.12 -16.31
C LYS A 38 -7.12 14.89 -16.18
N ARG A 39 -6.24 14.49 -15.24
CA ARG A 39 -4.92 15.11 -15.06
C ARG A 39 -4.04 14.94 -16.30
N ASN A 40 -4.23 13.85 -17.03
CA ASN A 40 -3.48 13.51 -18.24
C ASN A 40 -4.37 13.60 -19.49
N SER A 41 -5.05 14.73 -19.68
CA SER A 41 -6.05 14.95 -20.73
C SER A 41 -5.52 14.86 -22.17
N GLY A 42 -4.20 14.87 -22.37
CA GLY A 42 -3.55 14.61 -23.65
C GLY A 42 -3.48 13.13 -24.03
N LEU A 43 -3.72 12.21 -23.09
CA LEU A 43 -3.75 10.78 -23.35
C LEU A 43 -5.12 10.40 -23.95
N ASP A 44 -5.10 9.76 -25.12
CA ASP A 44 -6.29 9.06 -25.62
C ASP A 44 -6.54 7.82 -24.74
N PRO A 45 -7.68 7.72 -24.04
CA PRO A 45 -8.00 6.57 -23.20
C PRO A 45 -8.01 5.23 -23.94
N ALA A 46 -8.17 5.23 -25.26
CA ALA A 46 -8.13 4.02 -26.07
C ALA A 46 -6.72 3.42 -26.21
N LEU A 47 -5.67 4.20 -25.90
CA LEU A 47 -4.28 3.73 -25.86
C LEU A 47 -3.94 2.94 -24.60
N VAL A 48 -4.80 2.95 -23.59
CA VAL A 48 -4.60 2.16 -22.38
C VAL A 48 -4.77 0.67 -22.72
N GLY A 49 -3.67 -0.08 -22.64
CA GLY A 49 -3.65 -1.50 -22.98
C GLY A 49 -4.24 -2.39 -21.89
N ASP A 50 -4.13 -1.98 -20.62
CA ASP A 50 -4.74 -2.70 -19.48
C ASP A 50 -4.90 -1.81 -18.24
N VAL A 51 -5.82 -2.21 -17.35
CA VAL A 51 -5.99 -1.65 -16.00
C VAL A 51 -5.73 -2.74 -14.98
N ILE A 52 -4.63 -2.63 -14.22
CA ILE A 52 -4.23 -3.63 -13.23
C ILE A 52 -4.38 -3.04 -11.84
N LEU A 53 -5.33 -3.53 -11.04
CA LEU A 53 -5.53 -3.06 -9.67
C LEU A 53 -5.21 -4.14 -8.63
N GLY A 54 -4.48 -3.75 -7.58
CA GLY A 54 -4.31 -4.54 -6.38
C GLY A 54 -5.56 -4.49 -5.51
N CYS A 55 -6.02 -5.66 -5.02
CA CYS A 55 -7.07 -5.77 -4.03
C CYS A 55 -6.88 -7.06 -3.23
N ALA A 56 -6.84 -6.97 -1.90
CA ALA A 56 -6.57 -8.13 -1.06
C ALA A 56 -7.84 -8.87 -0.62
N ASN A 57 -8.94 -8.16 -0.35
CA ASN A 57 -10.15 -8.76 0.19
C ASN A 57 -10.94 -9.54 -0.88
N GLN A 58 -11.44 -8.89 -1.91
CA GLN A 58 -12.20 -9.45 -3.03
C GLN A 58 -13.47 -10.25 -2.61
N ALA A 59 -14.03 -9.96 -1.44
CA ALA A 59 -15.17 -10.70 -0.90
C ALA A 59 -16.50 -9.93 -1.00
N GLY A 60 -16.46 -8.63 -1.22
CA GLY A 60 -17.62 -7.74 -1.25
C GLY A 60 -17.83 -7.07 -2.62
N GLU A 61 -17.91 -5.75 -2.61
CA GLU A 61 -18.09 -4.92 -3.82
C GLU A 61 -16.85 -4.94 -4.74
N ASP A 62 -15.76 -5.40 -4.21
CA ASP A 62 -14.47 -5.65 -4.85
C ASP A 62 -14.34 -7.07 -5.45
N ASN A 63 -15.43 -7.87 -5.45
CA ASN A 63 -15.43 -9.23 -5.96
C ASN A 63 -15.29 -9.28 -7.49
N ARG A 64 -15.10 -10.49 -8.03
CA ARG A 64 -14.87 -10.78 -9.45
C ARG A 64 -13.59 -10.13 -9.96
N ASN A 65 -13.67 -8.95 -10.55
CA ASN A 65 -12.55 -8.21 -11.11
C ASN A 65 -12.82 -6.71 -10.95
N VAL A 66 -12.44 -6.19 -9.79
CA VAL A 66 -12.66 -4.77 -9.45
C VAL A 66 -11.96 -3.83 -10.43
N ALA A 67 -10.80 -4.20 -10.98
CA ALA A 67 -10.11 -3.40 -11.98
C ALA A 67 -10.97 -3.20 -13.22
N ARG A 68 -11.56 -4.27 -13.74
CA ARG A 68 -12.44 -4.18 -14.90
C ARG A 68 -13.73 -3.40 -14.59
N MET A 69 -14.33 -3.62 -13.44
CA MET A 69 -15.52 -2.87 -13.02
C MET A 69 -15.22 -1.37 -12.91
N ALA A 70 -14.12 -1.03 -12.24
CA ALA A 70 -13.69 0.35 -12.06
C ALA A 70 -13.33 1.04 -13.38
N SER A 71 -12.68 0.34 -14.31
CA SER A 71 -12.35 0.90 -15.64
C SER A 71 -13.59 1.31 -16.42
N LEU A 72 -14.64 0.48 -16.38
CA LEU A 72 -15.92 0.77 -17.03
C LEU A 72 -16.66 1.94 -16.33
N LEU A 73 -16.69 1.95 -15.00
CA LEU A 73 -17.29 3.03 -14.21
C LEU A 73 -16.55 4.37 -14.41
N ALA A 74 -15.25 4.33 -14.61
CA ALA A 74 -14.42 5.51 -14.91
C ALA A 74 -14.61 6.05 -16.34
N GLY A 75 -15.32 5.33 -17.20
CA GLY A 75 -15.62 5.73 -18.58
C GLY A 75 -14.54 5.37 -19.59
N LEU A 76 -13.60 4.47 -19.26
CA LEU A 76 -12.68 3.91 -20.25
C LEU A 76 -13.44 3.14 -21.35
N PRO A 77 -12.93 3.12 -22.60
CA PRO A 77 -13.52 2.31 -23.67
C PRO A 77 -13.69 0.84 -23.27
N VAL A 78 -14.77 0.21 -23.75
CA VAL A 78 -15.04 -1.22 -23.47
C VAL A 78 -13.96 -2.17 -23.99
N SER A 79 -13.12 -1.69 -24.92
CA SER A 79 -11.95 -2.41 -25.43
C SER A 79 -10.82 -2.54 -24.42
N VAL A 80 -10.73 -1.64 -23.43
CA VAL A 80 -9.67 -1.68 -22.41
C VAL A 80 -9.96 -2.78 -21.41
N PRO A 81 -9.12 -3.81 -21.30
CA PRO A 81 -9.31 -4.91 -20.35
C PRO A 81 -9.02 -4.48 -18.92
N GLY A 82 -9.08 -5.41 -17.98
CA GLY A 82 -8.70 -5.17 -16.59
C GLY A 82 -8.36 -6.45 -15.85
N GLU A 83 -7.39 -6.39 -14.95
CA GLU A 83 -6.93 -7.48 -14.09
C GLU A 83 -6.88 -7.06 -12.63
N THR A 84 -7.36 -7.92 -11.74
CA THR A 84 -7.20 -7.72 -10.29
C THR A 84 -6.15 -8.68 -9.74
N VAL A 85 -5.13 -8.14 -9.09
CA VAL A 85 -4.03 -8.91 -8.50
C VAL A 85 -4.09 -8.92 -6.98
N ASN A 86 -3.79 -10.06 -6.37
CA ASN A 86 -3.71 -10.21 -4.93
C ASN A 86 -2.33 -10.70 -4.51
N ARG A 87 -1.62 -9.84 -3.82
CA ARG A 87 -0.40 -10.14 -3.07
C ARG A 87 -0.50 -9.52 -1.68
N LEU A 88 -1.69 -9.58 -1.08
CA LEU A 88 -2.01 -8.99 0.22
C LEU A 88 -1.52 -7.53 0.30
N CYS A 89 -0.74 -7.17 1.32
CA CYS A 89 -0.22 -5.81 1.53
C CYS A 89 0.54 -5.21 0.32
N ALA A 90 1.10 -6.05 -0.55
CA ALA A 90 1.85 -5.61 -1.73
C ALA A 90 1.05 -5.65 -3.03
N SER A 91 -0.28 -5.81 -2.99
CA SER A 91 -1.08 -5.95 -4.21
C SER A 91 -0.94 -4.74 -5.14
N GLY A 92 -0.93 -3.51 -4.60
CA GLY A 92 -0.72 -2.31 -5.39
C GLY A 92 0.69 -2.18 -5.98
N LEU A 93 1.72 -2.64 -5.28
CA LEU A 93 3.07 -2.68 -5.85
C LEU A 93 3.19 -3.78 -6.91
N ALA A 94 2.54 -4.91 -6.69
CA ALA A 94 2.48 -6.01 -7.67
C ALA A 94 1.77 -5.58 -8.96
N SER A 95 0.71 -4.79 -8.87
CA SER A 95 0.02 -4.23 -10.04
C SER A 95 0.96 -3.36 -10.89
N ALA A 96 1.70 -2.43 -10.25
CA ALA A 96 2.66 -1.58 -10.92
C ALA A 96 3.81 -2.38 -11.58
N VAL A 97 4.33 -3.40 -10.89
CA VAL A 97 5.40 -4.24 -11.47
C VAL A 97 4.88 -5.14 -12.59
N ASN A 98 3.63 -5.66 -12.50
CA ASN A 98 3.04 -6.42 -13.61
C ASN A 98 2.83 -5.53 -14.82
N GLY A 99 2.29 -4.32 -14.64
CA GLY A 99 2.20 -3.31 -15.71
C GLY A 99 3.57 -2.97 -16.32
N SER A 100 4.59 -2.78 -15.48
CA SER A 100 5.95 -2.50 -16.00
C SER A 100 6.54 -3.64 -16.83
N ARG A 101 6.22 -4.88 -16.50
CA ARG A 101 6.64 -6.06 -17.29
C ARG A 101 5.91 -6.12 -18.63
N MET A 102 4.60 -5.88 -18.63
CA MET A 102 3.78 -5.80 -19.85
C MET A 102 4.34 -4.73 -20.81
N LEU A 103 4.64 -3.53 -20.30
CA LEU A 103 5.27 -2.45 -21.05
C LEU A 103 6.66 -2.83 -21.60
N ALA A 104 7.47 -3.50 -20.79
CA ALA A 104 8.81 -3.91 -21.18
C ALA A 104 8.83 -5.02 -22.24
N LEU A 105 7.78 -5.85 -22.31
CA LEU A 105 7.58 -6.88 -23.32
C LEU A 105 6.95 -6.35 -24.61
N GLY A 106 6.38 -5.13 -24.57
CA GLY A 106 5.68 -4.53 -25.70
C GLY A 106 4.25 -5.04 -25.88
N ASP A 107 3.66 -5.68 -24.85
CA ASP A 107 2.25 -6.11 -24.87
C ASP A 107 1.28 -4.92 -24.77
N ALA A 108 1.77 -3.80 -24.23
CA ALA A 108 1.07 -2.51 -24.15
C ALA A 108 2.07 -1.35 -24.16
N ASP A 109 1.63 -0.16 -24.55
CA ASP A 109 2.43 1.07 -24.51
C ASP A 109 2.07 1.95 -23.31
N VAL A 110 0.82 1.86 -22.83
CA VAL A 110 0.30 2.56 -21.66
C VAL A 110 -0.51 1.60 -20.80
N VAL A 111 -0.30 1.63 -19.48
CA VAL A 111 -1.03 0.82 -18.50
C VAL A 111 -1.44 1.70 -17.33
N ILE A 112 -2.66 1.52 -16.85
CA ILE A 112 -3.07 2.06 -15.55
C ILE A 112 -2.88 0.96 -14.52
N ALA A 113 -2.00 1.20 -13.54
CA ALA A 113 -1.80 0.33 -12.38
C ALA A 113 -2.34 1.01 -11.12
N GLY A 114 -2.51 0.27 -10.04
CA GLY A 114 -3.00 0.90 -8.82
C GLY A 114 -3.49 -0.11 -7.81
N GLY A 115 -4.45 0.32 -7.00
CA GLY A 115 -5.13 -0.58 -6.09
C GLY A 115 -6.24 0.08 -5.30
N VAL A 116 -7.10 -0.74 -4.74
CA VAL A 116 -8.21 -0.32 -3.90
C VAL A 116 -8.37 -1.29 -2.74
N GLU A 117 -8.68 -0.75 -1.58
CA GLU A 117 -9.10 -1.53 -0.42
C GLU A 117 -10.09 -0.71 0.39
N ASN A 118 -11.23 -1.27 0.71
CA ASN A 118 -12.16 -0.70 1.68
C ASN A 118 -12.39 -1.74 2.77
N MET A 119 -11.56 -1.66 3.83
CA MET A 119 -11.61 -2.64 4.91
C MET A 119 -12.87 -2.50 5.75
N THR A 120 -13.43 -1.29 5.81
CA THR A 120 -14.72 -1.01 6.46
C THR A 120 -15.87 -1.79 5.83
N ARG A 121 -15.87 -1.95 4.50
CA ARG A 121 -16.94 -2.61 3.75
C ARG A 121 -16.66 -4.09 3.48
N GLY A 122 -15.62 -4.64 4.09
CA GLY A 122 -15.38 -6.08 4.07
C GLY A 122 -16.63 -6.83 4.59
N PRO A 123 -17.29 -7.69 3.78
CA PRO A 123 -18.53 -8.32 4.19
C PRO A 123 -18.30 -9.41 5.22
N TRP A 124 -19.33 -9.75 5.95
CA TRP A 124 -19.37 -11.00 6.68
C TRP A 124 -19.65 -12.14 5.70
N VAL A 125 -18.92 -13.25 5.87
CA VAL A 125 -19.07 -14.45 5.04
C VAL A 125 -19.34 -15.66 5.94
N MET A 126 -20.21 -16.52 5.47
CA MET A 126 -20.59 -17.73 6.19
C MET A 126 -20.11 -18.97 5.42
N SER A 127 -19.46 -19.91 6.14
CA SER A 127 -19.12 -21.21 5.57
C SER A 127 -20.38 -22.04 5.26
N LYS A 128 -20.30 -22.87 4.23
CA LYS A 128 -21.31 -23.92 4.05
C LYS A 128 -21.11 -25.01 5.12
N ALA A 129 -22.18 -25.58 5.59
CA ALA A 129 -22.11 -26.77 6.45
C ALA A 129 -21.46 -27.94 5.68
N SER A 130 -20.66 -28.75 6.38
CA SER A 130 -19.94 -29.90 5.77
C SER A 130 -20.88 -31.01 5.30
N LYS A 131 -22.08 -31.08 5.87
CA LYS A 131 -23.12 -32.08 5.55
C LYS A 131 -24.49 -31.41 5.45
N ALA A 132 -25.40 -32.05 4.74
CA ALA A 132 -26.81 -31.65 4.74
C ALA A 132 -27.33 -31.59 6.20
N PHE A 133 -28.05 -30.52 6.54
CA PHE A 133 -28.54 -30.22 7.90
C PHE A 133 -27.44 -30.09 8.98
N GLY A 134 -26.16 -29.93 8.56
CA GLY A 134 -25.04 -29.68 9.48
C GLY A 134 -25.20 -28.40 10.29
N ARG A 135 -24.52 -28.33 11.45
CA ARG A 135 -24.54 -27.18 12.36
C ARG A 135 -23.14 -26.56 12.52
N ASP A 136 -22.23 -26.89 11.60
CA ASP A 136 -20.82 -26.52 11.62
C ASP A 136 -20.51 -25.29 10.75
N SER A 137 -21.53 -24.55 10.33
CA SER A 137 -21.36 -23.27 9.65
C SER A 137 -20.80 -22.22 10.61
N SER A 138 -19.79 -21.46 10.14
CA SER A 138 -19.15 -20.38 10.87
C SER A 138 -19.29 -19.05 10.12
N LEU A 139 -19.46 -17.96 10.87
CA LEU A 139 -19.50 -16.60 10.34
C LEU A 139 -18.13 -15.94 10.56
N TYR A 140 -17.61 -15.30 9.53
CA TYR A 140 -16.33 -14.59 9.55
C TYR A 140 -16.51 -13.16 9.08
N ASP A 141 -15.84 -12.22 9.75
CA ASP A 141 -15.60 -10.87 9.23
C ASP A 141 -14.41 -10.91 8.27
N THR A 142 -14.57 -10.37 7.06
CA THR A 142 -13.50 -10.36 6.06
C THR A 142 -12.66 -9.09 6.07
N SER A 143 -12.98 -8.13 6.94
CA SER A 143 -12.25 -6.86 7.06
C SER A 143 -10.79 -7.09 7.44
N PHE A 144 -10.51 -8.08 8.29
CA PHE A 144 -9.17 -8.36 8.77
C PHE A 144 -9.04 -9.79 9.32
N GLY A 145 -7.82 -10.32 9.31
CA GLY A 145 -7.50 -11.59 9.95
C GLY A 145 -7.75 -12.82 9.10
N TRP A 146 -7.53 -13.97 9.73
CA TRP A 146 -7.68 -15.28 9.11
C TRP A 146 -9.15 -15.70 9.04
N ARG A 147 -9.52 -16.33 7.94
CA ARG A 147 -10.82 -16.99 7.72
C ARG A 147 -10.62 -18.27 6.94
N PHE A 148 -11.48 -19.26 7.13
CA PHE A 148 -11.40 -20.56 6.45
C PHE A 148 -10.00 -21.21 6.56
N ILE A 149 -9.45 -21.22 7.78
CA ILE A 149 -8.09 -21.70 8.04
C ILE A 149 -7.94 -23.15 7.55
N ASN A 150 -6.89 -23.41 6.78
CA ASN A 150 -6.51 -24.76 6.40
C ASN A 150 -5.74 -25.43 7.57
N PRO A 151 -6.25 -26.52 8.17
CA PRO A 151 -5.60 -27.14 9.33
C PRO A 151 -4.17 -27.65 9.03
N LYS A 152 -3.88 -28.02 7.78
CA LYS A 152 -2.52 -28.45 7.39
C LYS A 152 -1.54 -27.29 7.38
N LEU A 153 -2.00 -26.11 6.93
CA LEU A 153 -1.19 -24.89 6.95
C LEU A 153 -0.91 -24.46 8.40
N GLU A 154 -1.96 -24.46 9.23
CA GLU A 154 -1.88 -24.12 10.65
C GLU A 154 -0.91 -25.03 11.41
N ALA A 155 -0.96 -26.32 11.17
CA ALA A 155 -0.10 -27.30 11.84
C ALA A 155 1.40 -27.13 11.50
N VAL A 156 1.74 -26.63 10.31
CA VAL A 156 3.13 -26.50 9.85
C VAL A 156 3.69 -25.11 10.10
N TYR A 157 2.93 -24.07 9.79
CA TYR A 157 3.42 -22.68 9.77
C TYR A 157 2.75 -21.76 10.79
N GLY A 158 1.70 -22.24 11.46
CA GLY A 158 0.86 -21.41 12.31
C GLY A 158 -0.02 -20.44 11.48
N VAL A 159 -0.91 -19.78 12.21
CA VAL A 159 -1.82 -18.75 11.66
C VAL A 159 -1.83 -17.53 12.59
N ASP A 160 -0.65 -17.10 13.01
CA ASP A 160 -0.48 -15.95 13.89
C ASP A 160 -1.19 -14.72 13.28
N GLY A 161 -1.93 -13.98 14.08
CA GLY A 161 -2.46 -12.68 13.71
C GLY A 161 -1.31 -11.69 13.45
N MET A 162 -1.53 -10.67 12.63
CA MET A 162 -0.46 -9.76 12.18
C MET A 162 0.29 -9.09 13.34
N GLY A 163 -0.42 -8.66 14.41
CA GLY A 163 0.24 -8.09 15.58
C GLY A 163 1.09 -9.10 16.36
N VAL A 164 0.72 -10.39 16.34
CA VAL A 164 1.55 -11.46 16.94
C VAL A 164 2.82 -11.66 16.11
N THR A 165 2.76 -11.58 14.79
CA THR A 165 3.98 -11.64 13.95
C THR A 165 4.93 -10.46 14.24
N ALA A 166 4.39 -9.28 14.59
CA ALA A 166 5.20 -8.15 15.05
C ALA A 166 5.86 -8.39 16.41
N GLU A 167 5.12 -9.00 17.38
CA GLU A 167 5.70 -9.40 18.66
C GLU A 167 6.79 -10.48 18.51
N ASN A 168 6.65 -11.38 17.53
CA ASN A 168 7.71 -12.34 17.21
C ASN A 168 9.00 -11.67 16.74
N LEU A 169 8.89 -10.53 16.01
CA LEU A 169 10.06 -9.72 15.63
C LEU A 169 10.64 -8.96 16.83
N VAL A 170 9.79 -8.45 17.73
CA VAL A 170 10.24 -7.84 18.98
C VAL A 170 11.14 -8.79 19.75
N ASP A 171 10.69 -10.02 19.96
CA ASP A 171 11.45 -11.06 20.67
C ASP A 171 12.75 -11.39 19.93
N LYS A 172 12.67 -11.62 18.63
CA LYS A 172 13.81 -12.08 17.82
C LYS A 172 14.92 -11.04 17.67
N TYR A 173 14.55 -9.75 17.54
CA TYR A 173 15.48 -8.66 17.29
C TYR A 173 15.66 -7.71 18.48
N SER A 174 15.09 -8.07 19.66
CA SER A 174 15.20 -7.31 20.91
C SER A 174 14.81 -5.84 20.74
N ILE A 175 13.68 -5.57 20.10
CA ILE A 175 13.19 -4.22 19.82
C ILE A 175 12.43 -3.70 21.05
N SER A 176 12.90 -2.62 21.67
CA SER A 176 12.24 -2.09 22.86
C SER A 176 10.89 -1.41 22.55
N ARG A 177 10.03 -1.27 23.54
CA ARG A 177 8.79 -0.51 23.43
C ARG A 177 9.07 0.96 23.17
N ASP A 178 10.10 1.52 23.81
CA ASP A 178 10.48 2.93 23.65
C ASP A 178 10.93 3.24 22.23
N ASP A 179 11.69 2.34 21.61
CA ASP A 179 12.08 2.49 20.19
C ASP A 179 10.85 2.48 19.27
N GLN A 180 9.90 1.57 19.53
CA GLN A 180 8.65 1.46 18.74
C GLN A 180 7.82 2.75 18.85
N ASP A 181 7.65 3.28 20.06
CA ASP A 181 6.87 4.49 20.28
C ASP A 181 7.58 5.74 19.72
N ALA A 182 8.91 5.82 19.84
CA ALA A 182 9.72 6.88 19.22
C ALA A 182 9.62 6.87 17.68
N PHE A 183 9.66 5.68 17.06
CA PHE A 183 9.46 5.54 15.62
C PHE A 183 8.07 6.01 15.19
N SER A 184 7.02 5.59 15.91
CA SER A 184 5.64 6.00 15.63
C SER A 184 5.44 7.51 15.76
N PHE A 185 6.00 8.11 16.80
CA PHE A 185 5.98 9.56 16.99
C PHE A 185 6.59 10.26 15.77
N ARG A 186 7.79 9.85 15.35
CA ARG A 186 8.45 10.41 14.15
C ARG A 186 7.62 10.27 12.90
N SER A 187 6.95 9.12 12.69
CA SER A 187 6.05 8.91 11.55
C SER A 187 4.92 9.93 11.52
N HIS A 188 4.23 10.15 12.64
CA HIS A 188 3.16 11.17 12.74
C HIS A 188 3.67 12.59 12.51
N MET A 189 4.84 12.94 13.04
CA MET A 189 5.42 14.28 12.84
C MET A 189 5.82 14.52 11.39
N LYS A 190 6.42 13.52 10.72
CA LYS A 190 6.73 13.59 9.28
C LYS A 190 5.47 13.75 8.43
N ALA A 191 4.40 12.98 8.70
CA ALA A 191 3.15 13.09 7.99
C ALA A 191 2.45 14.44 8.20
N THR A 192 2.46 14.93 9.43
CA THR A 192 1.93 16.27 9.78
C THR A 192 2.67 17.36 9.01
N ALA A 193 3.99 17.36 9.04
CA ALA A 193 4.81 18.33 8.31
C ALA A 193 4.61 18.22 6.76
N ALA A 194 4.42 17.03 6.24
CA ALA A 194 4.14 16.82 4.83
C ALA A 194 2.75 17.35 4.42
N ARG A 195 1.74 17.12 5.26
CA ARG A 195 0.38 17.65 5.09
C ARG A 195 0.40 19.19 5.10
N ASP A 196 0.99 19.78 6.14
CA ASP A 196 1.00 21.23 6.36
C ASP A 196 1.81 21.97 5.27
N ALA A 197 2.81 21.31 4.70
CA ALA A 197 3.55 21.79 3.53
C ALA A 197 2.86 21.56 2.19
N GLY A 198 1.64 20.98 2.15
CA GLY A 198 0.88 20.70 0.93
C GLY A 198 1.43 19.56 0.07
N ARG A 199 2.41 18.79 0.58
CA ARG A 199 3.05 17.71 -0.20
C ARG A 199 2.08 16.56 -0.48
N LEU A 200 1.27 16.18 0.51
CA LEU A 200 0.27 15.12 0.35
C LEU A 200 -0.87 15.53 -0.58
N ALA A 201 -1.25 16.81 -0.59
CA ALA A 201 -2.31 17.33 -1.45
C ALA A 201 -2.00 17.18 -2.96
N GLN A 202 -0.73 17.13 -3.35
CA GLN A 202 -0.33 16.97 -4.76
C GLN A 202 -0.78 15.62 -5.36
N GLU A 203 -0.90 14.59 -4.53
CA GLU A 203 -1.29 13.24 -4.96
C GLU A 203 -2.75 12.90 -4.63
N ILE A 204 -3.43 13.73 -3.83
CA ILE A 204 -4.80 13.47 -3.37
C ILE A 204 -5.85 13.99 -4.35
N VAL A 205 -6.84 13.15 -4.66
CA VAL A 205 -8.12 13.55 -5.22
C VAL A 205 -9.17 13.59 -4.12
N GLN A 206 -9.90 14.69 -4.01
CA GLN A 206 -11.00 14.81 -3.05
C GLN A 206 -12.11 13.81 -3.34
N VAL A 207 -12.74 13.31 -2.29
CA VAL A 207 -13.91 12.43 -2.35
C VAL A 207 -15.12 13.17 -1.83
N ASN A 208 -16.16 13.30 -2.64
CA ASN A 208 -17.43 13.88 -2.22
C ASN A 208 -18.27 12.81 -1.53
N ILE A 209 -18.57 13.01 -0.25
CA ILE A 209 -19.37 12.10 0.56
C ILE A 209 -20.81 12.63 0.63
N PRO A 210 -21.77 11.98 -0.05
CA PRO A 210 -23.17 12.41 -0.04
C PRO A 210 -23.75 12.40 1.37
N ARG A 211 -24.43 13.48 1.76
CA ARG A 211 -25.11 13.60 3.05
C ARG A 211 -26.61 13.91 2.85
N ARG A 212 -27.44 13.17 3.59
CA ARG A 212 -28.89 13.38 3.52
C ARG A 212 -29.27 14.77 4.04
N LYS A 213 -29.93 15.60 3.21
CA LYS A 213 -30.43 16.95 3.55
C LYS A 213 -29.34 17.95 3.99
N GLN A 214 -28.12 17.76 3.57
CA GLN A 214 -26.98 18.66 3.80
C GLN A 214 -26.13 18.68 2.53
N ASP A 215 -25.24 19.68 2.42
CA ASP A 215 -24.22 19.68 1.38
C ASP A 215 -23.30 18.48 1.56
N ASP A 216 -22.75 17.97 0.46
CA ASP A 216 -21.78 16.88 0.49
C ASP A 216 -20.57 17.26 1.37
N LEU A 217 -20.05 16.29 2.10
CA LEU A 217 -18.78 16.46 2.81
C LEU A 217 -17.66 16.26 1.82
N ILE A 218 -16.76 17.24 1.71
CA ILE A 218 -15.53 17.11 0.93
C ILE A 218 -14.47 16.46 1.83
N PHE A 219 -14.02 15.28 1.43
CA PHE A 219 -12.95 14.56 2.11
C PHE A 219 -11.65 14.68 1.29
N GLU A 220 -10.67 15.42 1.80
CA GLU A 220 -9.45 15.82 1.08
C GLU A 220 -8.17 15.67 1.89
N HIS A 221 -8.24 15.15 3.12
CA HIS A 221 -7.09 14.94 3.99
C HIS A 221 -7.07 13.53 4.55
N ASP A 222 -5.87 12.95 4.69
CA ASP A 222 -5.68 11.65 5.34
C ASP A 222 -6.17 11.71 6.78
N GLU A 223 -7.18 10.90 7.11
CA GLU A 223 -7.91 10.94 8.38
C GLU A 223 -7.11 10.34 9.54
N PHE A 224 -6.10 9.52 9.24
CA PHE A 224 -5.35 8.77 10.24
C PHE A 224 -4.19 9.56 10.87
N ILE A 225 -3.77 10.70 10.29
CA ILE A 225 -2.70 11.56 10.82
C ILE A 225 -3.12 12.18 12.16
N LYS A 226 -2.28 12.01 13.19
CA LYS A 226 -2.53 12.52 14.54
C LYS A 226 -1.44 13.53 14.94
N PRO A 227 -1.64 14.81 14.66
CA PRO A 227 -0.62 15.85 14.90
C PRO A 227 -0.26 16.04 16.39
N ASP A 228 -1.19 15.71 17.29
CA ASP A 228 -1.02 15.87 18.74
C ASP A 228 -0.39 14.64 19.41
N THR A 229 0.11 13.67 18.61
CA THR A 229 0.80 12.49 19.14
C THR A 229 2.09 12.90 19.86
N THR A 230 2.32 12.33 21.05
CA THR A 230 3.59 12.44 21.78
C THR A 230 4.05 11.07 22.26
N VAL A 231 5.32 10.93 22.57
CA VAL A 231 5.87 9.68 23.13
C VAL A 231 5.18 9.33 24.45
N GLU A 232 4.84 10.32 25.29
CA GLU A 232 4.14 10.13 26.56
C GLU A 232 2.71 9.63 26.37
N ILE A 233 2.02 10.03 25.28
CA ILE A 233 0.69 9.49 24.95
C ILE A 233 0.83 8.04 24.49
N LEU A 234 1.80 7.76 23.63
CA LEU A 234 2.03 6.40 23.10
C LEU A 234 2.41 5.42 24.22
N SER A 235 3.30 5.82 25.15
CA SER A 235 3.77 4.97 26.24
C SER A 235 2.66 4.48 27.18
N LYS A 236 1.54 5.22 27.28
CA LYS A 236 0.36 4.85 28.10
C LYS A 236 -0.54 3.81 27.45
N LEU A 237 -0.34 3.52 26.16
CA LEU A 237 -1.17 2.54 25.46
C LEU A 237 -0.83 1.11 25.90
N ARG A 238 -1.88 0.31 26.09
CA ARG A 238 -1.71 -1.11 26.46
C ARG A 238 -1.33 -1.95 25.25
N PRO A 239 -0.51 -3.01 25.43
CA PRO A 239 -0.29 -4.00 24.39
C PRO A 239 -1.62 -4.55 23.85
N ALA A 240 -1.75 -4.65 22.53
CA ALA A 240 -3.00 -5.00 21.86
C ALA A 240 -3.05 -6.49 21.48
N PHE A 241 -1.92 -7.15 21.28
CA PHE A 241 -1.85 -8.48 20.67
C PHE A 241 -1.30 -9.56 21.59
N ARG A 242 -0.51 -9.19 22.59
CA ARG A 242 0.03 -10.09 23.62
C ARG A 242 -0.19 -9.46 24.99
N LYS A 243 -0.97 -10.14 25.85
CA LYS A 243 -1.36 -9.58 27.16
C LYS A 243 -0.18 -9.43 28.14
N GLU A 244 0.69 -10.46 28.20
CA GLU A 244 1.84 -10.49 29.10
C GLU A 244 3.12 -10.32 28.28
N GLY A 245 3.95 -9.36 28.66
CA GLY A 245 5.21 -9.09 27.98
C GLY A 245 5.08 -8.52 26.56
N GLY A 246 3.89 -8.16 26.11
CA GLY A 246 3.69 -7.53 24.80
C GLY A 246 4.12 -6.08 24.79
N SER A 247 4.50 -5.57 23.60
CA SER A 247 4.93 -4.20 23.37
C SER A 247 4.24 -3.54 22.19
N VAL A 248 3.63 -4.31 21.31
CA VAL A 248 2.92 -3.82 20.13
C VAL A 248 1.53 -3.31 20.52
N THR A 249 1.25 -2.05 20.20
CA THR A 249 0.02 -1.33 20.59
C THR A 249 -0.71 -0.79 19.35
N ALA A 250 -1.91 -0.27 19.55
CA ALA A 250 -2.63 0.45 18.49
C ALA A 250 -1.91 1.74 18.04
N GLY A 251 -1.01 2.29 18.88
CA GLY A 251 -0.27 3.52 18.57
C GLY A 251 1.04 3.28 17.81
N ASN A 252 1.58 2.06 17.85
CA ASN A 252 2.79 1.69 17.12
C ASN A 252 2.54 0.63 16.03
N SER A 253 1.29 0.60 15.55
CA SER A 253 0.80 -0.24 14.45
C SER A 253 0.06 0.62 13.42
N SER A 254 0.07 0.20 12.17
CA SER A 254 -0.83 0.78 11.17
C SER A 254 -2.30 0.46 11.49
N GLY A 255 -3.21 1.28 11.01
CA GLY A 255 -4.66 1.07 11.16
C GLY A 255 -5.23 0.11 10.11
N LEU A 256 -6.51 -0.25 10.32
CA LEU A 256 -7.39 -0.73 9.27
C LEU A 256 -7.90 0.50 8.53
N ASN A 257 -7.78 0.54 7.23
CA ASN A 257 -8.01 1.77 6.46
C ASN A 257 -8.70 1.49 5.12
N ASP A 258 -9.26 2.57 4.56
CA ASP A 258 -9.97 2.57 3.30
C ASP A 258 -9.29 3.54 2.33
N GLY A 259 -9.26 3.20 1.03
CA GLY A 259 -8.71 4.10 0.03
C GLY A 259 -8.56 3.47 -1.35
N SER A 260 -8.10 4.28 -2.30
CA SER A 260 -7.75 3.88 -3.65
C SER A 260 -6.58 4.70 -4.19
N ALA A 261 -5.81 4.13 -5.12
CA ALA A 261 -4.78 4.82 -5.88
C ALA A 261 -4.73 4.31 -7.32
N ALA A 262 -4.43 5.20 -8.25
CA ALA A 262 -4.18 4.89 -9.65
C ALA A 262 -2.86 5.54 -10.11
N LEU A 263 -2.07 4.79 -10.86
CA LEU A 263 -0.78 5.17 -11.42
C LEU A 263 -0.84 5.03 -12.93
N LEU A 264 -0.30 6.00 -13.65
CA LEU A 264 -0.12 5.93 -15.09
C LEU A 264 1.29 5.46 -15.39
N LEU A 265 1.40 4.35 -16.09
CA LEU A 265 2.66 3.77 -16.54
C LEU A 265 2.73 3.78 -18.07
N ALA A 266 3.91 4.05 -18.61
CA ALA A 266 4.14 4.01 -20.05
C ALA A 266 5.53 3.48 -20.38
N ASN A 267 5.70 2.94 -21.61
CA ASN A 267 7.01 2.73 -22.21
C ASN A 267 7.41 3.95 -23.07
N GLU A 268 8.56 3.91 -23.74
CA GLU A 268 9.03 5.03 -24.60
C GLU A 268 8.06 5.34 -25.74
N SER A 269 7.40 4.33 -26.32
CA SER A 269 6.38 4.49 -27.35
C SER A 269 5.15 5.24 -26.80
N GLY A 270 4.65 4.82 -25.64
CA GLY A 270 3.53 5.46 -24.96
C GLY A 270 3.84 6.90 -24.54
N LEU A 271 5.05 7.19 -24.04
CA LEU A 271 5.47 8.57 -23.75
C LEU A 271 5.46 9.44 -25.00
N SER A 272 6.04 8.93 -26.10
CA SER A 272 6.17 9.69 -27.35
C SER A 272 4.82 9.95 -28.00
N SER A 273 3.93 8.95 -28.05
CA SER A 273 2.60 9.06 -28.70
C SER A 273 1.63 9.94 -27.94
N SER A 274 1.79 10.07 -26.61
CA SER A 274 0.87 10.82 -25.74
C SER A 274 1.46 12.15 -25.25
N GLY A 275 2.73 12.47 -25.56
CA GLY A 275 3.41 13.66 -25.07
C GLY A 275 3.58 13.71 -23.54
N LEU A 276 3.61 12.55 -22.88
CA LEU A 276 3.70 12.42 -21.44
C LEU A 276 5.14 12.60 -20.96
N THR A 277 5.30 13.20 -19.78
CA THR A 277 6.61 13.37 -19.12
C THR A 277 6.71 12.41 -17.94
N PRO A 278 7.72 11.53 -17.89
CA PRO A 278 7.83 10.58 -16.80
C PRO A 278 8.36 11.22 -15.52
N LEU A 279 7.88 10.74 -14.35
CA LEU A 279 8.39 11.07 -13.02
C LEU A 279 9.60 10.21 -12.66
N ALA A 280 9.48 8.90 -12.88
CA ALA A 280 10.51 7.96 -12.51
C ALA A 280 10.50 6.72 -13.42
N GLN A 281 11.65 6.09 -13.60
CA GLN A 281 11.80 4.80 -14.26
C GLN A 281 11.79 3.68 -13.22
N ILE A 282 11.03 2.62 -13.45
CA ILE A 282 11.10 1.37 -12.66
C ILE A 282 12.27 0.56 -13.20
N ILE A 283 13.37 0.46 -12.44
CA ILE A 283 14.61 -0.16 -12.93
C ILE A 283 14.79 -1.61 -12.47
N SER A 284 14.30 -1.96 -11.30
CA SER A 284 14.36 -3.34 -10.82
C SER A 284 13.25 -3.65 -9.82
N SER A 285 13.00 -4.93 -9.62
CA SER A 285 12.12 -5.42 -8.58
C SER A 285 12.54 -6.80 -8.07
N ALA A 286 12.15 -7.14 -6.84
CA ALA A 286 12.32 -8.48 -6.29
C ALA A 286 11.18 -8.82 -5.32
N VAL A 287 10.75 -10.06 -5.35
CA VAL A 287 9.83 -10.64 -4.38
C VAL A 287 10.47 -11.90 -3.80
N VAL A 288 10.30 -12.10 -2.49
CA VAL A 288 10.87 -13.25 -1.75
C VAL A 288 9.85 -13.84 -0.80
N GLY A 289 9.99 -15.13 -0.50
CA GLY A 289 9.32 -15.78 0.61
C GLY A 289 10.20 -15.74 1.87
N VAL A 290 9.56 -15.63 3.03
CA VAL A 290 10.18 -15.74 4.36
C VAL A 290 9.26 -16.54 5.27
N GLU A 291 9.75 -16.92 6.45
CA GLU A 291 8.92 -17.62 7.44
C GLU A 291 7.68 -16.81 7.81
N PRO A 292 6.46 -17.37 7.71
CA PRO A 292 5.21 -16.65 7.94
C PRO A 292 5.12 -15.96 9.31
N ARG A 293 5.61 -16.59 10.36
CA ARG A 293 5.54 -16.07 11.73
C ARG A 293 6.40 -14.81 11.98
N ILE A 294 7.34 -14.54 11.10
CA ILE A 294 8.18 -13.33 11.10
C ILE A 294 8.12 -12.60 9.75
N MET A 295 6.94 -12.61 9.13
CA MET A 295 6.71 -12.04 7.80
C MET A 295 7.26 -10.62 7.62
N GLY A 296 7.30 -9.84 8.69
CA GLY A 296 7.73 -8.44 8.69
C GLY A 296 9.17 -8.21 8.26
N ILE A 297 10.05 -9.25 8.30
CA ILE A 297 11.45 -9.15 7.84
C ILE A 297 11.61 -9.32 6.31
N GLY A 298 10.52 -9.64 5.60
CA GLY A 298 10.54 -9.86 4.15
C GLY A 298 11.21 -8.74 3.33
N PRO A 299 11.01 -7.45 3.68
CA PRO A 299 11.67 -6.33 3.00
C PRO A 299 13.19 -6.43 2.92
N VAL A 300 13.85 -7.00 3.93
CA VAL A 300 15.32 -7.06 3.98
C VAL A 300 15.87 -7.77 2.74
N ARG A 301 15.48 -9.02 2.57
CA ARG A 301 16.00 -9.83 1.44
C ARG A 301 15.48 -9.35 0.09
N ALA A 302 14.23 -8.86 0.03
CA ALA A 302 13.67 -8.32 -1.20
C ALA A 302 14.44 -7.09 -1.68
N SER A 303 14.80 -6.18 -0.77
CA SER A 303 15.57 -4.97 -1.07
C SER A 303 16.99 -5.28 -1.53
N GLU A 304 17.70 -6.17 -0.83
CA GLU A 304 19.04 -6.61 -1.24
C GLU A 304 19.07 -7.14 -2.68
N ILE A 305 18.08 -7.96 -3.05
CA ILE A 305 18.01 -8.52 -4.41
C ILE A 305 17.64 -7.43 -5.42
N ALA A 306 16.72 -6.52 -5.09
CA ALA A 306 16.30 -5.44 -5.98
C ALA A 306 17.47 -4.46 -6.24
N LEU A 307 18.21 -4.06 -5.19
CA LEU A 307 19.38 -3.19 -5.28
C LEU A 307 20.47 -3.85 -6.11
N LYS A 308 20.79 -5.13 -5.84
CA LYS A 308 21.77 -5.89 -6.64
C LYS A 308 21.39 -5.93 -8.12
N ARG A 309 20.11 -6.11 -8.46
CA ARG A 309 19.61 -6.10 -9.86
C ARG A 309 19.73 -4.71 -10.50
N ALA A 310 19.57 -3.66 -9.71
CA ALA A 310 19.76 -2.28 -10.14
C ALA A 310 21.24 -1.88 -10.27
N GLY A 311 22.16 -2.67 -9.71
CA GLY A 311 23.60 -2.38 -9.68
C GLY A 311 23.98 -1.25 -8.72
N ILE A 312 23.21 -1.06 -7.64
CA ILE A 312 23.39 0.00 -6.63
C ILE A 312 23.35 -0.58 -5.21
N THR A 313 23.69 0.23 -4.23
CA THR A 313 23.70 -0.10 -2.80
C THR A 313 22.72 0.80 -2.03
N PHE A 314 22.61 0.62 -0.71
CA PHE A 314 21.83 1.51 0.17
C PHE A 314 22.41 2.94 0.23
N ASP A 315 23.70 3.11 0.00
CA ASP A 315 24.36 4.42 0.01
C ASP A 315 24.02 5.28 -1.22
N ASP A 316 23.57 4.66 -2.30
CA ASP A 316 23.14 5.34 -3.52
C ASP A 316 21.70 5.85 -3.45
N LEU A 317 20.94 5.50 -2.39
CA LEU A 317 19.54 5.84 -2.26
C LEU A 317 19.33 7.24 -1.67
N ASP A 318 18.43 8.01 -2.27
CA ASP A 318 17.99 9.32 -1.79
C ASP A 318 16.66 9.23 -1.04
N VAL A 319 15.85 8.19 -1.29
CA VAL A 319 14.60 7.92 -0.57
C VAL A 319 14.36 6.43 -0.39
N ILE A 320 13.82 6.07 0.76
CA ILE A 320 13.40 4.71 1.10
C ILE A 320 11.97 4.78 1.61
N GLU A 321 11.02 4.29 0.83
CA GLU A 321 9.64 4.09 1.27
C GLU A 321 9.48 2.64 1.76
N LEU A 322 9.54 2.47 3.07
CA LEU A 322 9.29 1.20 3.77
C LEU A 322 7.90 1.25 4.38
N ASN A 323 7.00 0.36 3.99
CA ASN A 323 5.69 0.31 4.63
C ASN A 323 5.82 0.01 6.13
N GLU A 324 5.19 0.84 6.94
CA GLU A 324 5.15 0.73 8.40
C GLU A 324 3.91 -0.05 8.83
N ALA A 325 3.90 -1.38 8.61
CA ALA A 325 2.80 -2.19 9.13
C ALA A 325 2.79 -2.17 10.67
N PHE A 326 3.98 -2.22 11.26
CA PHE A 326 4.25 -2.08 12.70
C PHE A 326 5.61 -1.41 12.88
N SER A 327 5.78 -0.60 13.92
CA SER A 327 7.09 -0.01 14.25
C SER A 327 8.15 -1.09 14.47
N ALA A 328 7.82 -2.16 15.19
CA ALA A 328 8.72 -3.29 15.42
C ALA A 328 9.20 -3.92 14.08
N GLN A 329 8.30 -4.04 13.11
CA GLN A 329 8.64 -4.56 11.79
C GLN A 329 9.55 -3.62 11.02
N ALA A 330 9.26 -2.32 11.03
CA ALA A 330 10.07 -1.32 10.34
C ALA A 330 11.48 -1.25 10.93
N LEU A 331 11.58 -1.17 12.25
CA LEU A 331 12.86 -1.16 12.98
C LEU A 331 13.69 -2.43 12.75
N ALA A 332 13.05 -3.62 12.71
CA ALA A 332 13.75 -4.84 12.37
C ALA A 332 14.41 -4.79 10.99
N CYS A 333 13.72 -4.22 9.99
CA CYS A 333 14.25 -4.05 8.65
C CYS A 333 15.38 -3.00 8.60
N ILE A 334 15.16 -1.82 9.17
CA ILE A 334 16.12 -0.70 9.19
C ILE A 334 17.44 -1.13 9.81
N ARG A 335 17.37 -1.76 11.00
CA ARG A 335 18.55 -2.27 11.72
C ARG A 335 19.26 -3.41 10.98
N ALA A 336 18.49 -4.28 10.28
CA ALA A 336 19.07 -5.34 9.47
C ALA A 336 19.82 -4.82 8.22
N TRP A 337 19.45 -3.64 7.72
CA TRP A 337 20.20 -2.94 6.66
C TRP A 337 21.40 -2.16 7.17
N GLY A 338 21.60 -2.05 8.50
CA GLY A 338 22.66 -1.26 9.13
C GLY A 338 22.42 0.25 9.06
N LEU A 339 21.15 0.67 8.94
CA LEU A 339 20.74 2.06 8.91
C LEU A 339 20.33 2.54 10.32
N ASP A 340 20.40 3.83 10.56
CA ASP A 340 19.92 4.44 11.79
C ASP A 340 18.38 4.44 11.85
N ASP A 341 17.81 4.26 13.04
CA ASP A 341 16.35 4.23 13.27
C ASP A 341 15.64 5.53 12.86
N ASP A 342 16.37 6.63 12.73
CA ASP A 342 15.89 7.96 12.34
C ASP A 342 16.49 8.46 11.01
N ASP A 343 17.06 7.58 10.20
CA ASP A 343 17.58 7.93 8.87
C ASP A 343 16.55 8.76 8.11
N SER A 344 16.95 9.97 7.72
CA SER A 344 16.06 10.96 7.12
C SER A 344 15.50 10.56 5.75
N ARG A 345 16.15 9.60 5.07
CA ARG A 345 15.71 9.04 3.79
C ARG A 345 14.50 8.14 3.92
N ILE A 346 14.24 7.60 5.13
CA ILE A 346 13.16 6.63 5.37
C ILE A 346 11.86 7.38 5.62
N ASN A 347 10.86 7.11 4.77
CA ASN A 347 9.51 7.65 4.87
C ASN A 347 9.49 9.15 5.19
N PRO A 348 10.08 10.00 4.35
CA PRO A 348 10.25 11.43 4.65
C PRO A 348 8.93 12.20 4.81
N ASN A 349 7.83 11.64 4.32
CA ASN A 349 6.49 12.22 4.39
C ASN A 349 5.52 11.42 5.28
N GLY A 350 6.04 10.57 6.17
CA GLY A 350 5.25 9.65 6.99
C GLY A 350 4.94 8.33 6.28
N GLY A 351 4.43 7.36 7.02
CA GLY A 351 4.20 6.00 6.52
C GLY A 351 2.89 5.37 7.00
N GLY A 352 2.82 4.04 6.98
CA GLY A 352 1.59 3.30 7.30
C GLY A 352 1.03 3.55 8.71
N ILE A 353 1.88 3.86 9.67
CA ILE A 353 1.46 4.17 11.06
C ILE A 353 0.73 5.51 11.13
N SER A 354 1.17 6.50 10.36
CA SER A 354 0.60 7.85 10.41
C SER A 354 -0.42 8.14 9.32
N ILE A 355 -0.24 7.59 8.11
CA ILE A 355 -1.15 7.82 6.98
C ILE A 355 -2.22 6.72 6.89
N GLY A 356 -1.87 5.49 7.28
CA GLY A 356 -2.73 4.33 7.18
C GLY A 356 -2.24 3.28 6.17
N HIS A 357 -2.86 2.09 6.24
CA HIS A 357 -2.44 0.93 5.45
C HIS A 357 -3.63 0.18 4.82
N PRO A 358 -4.37 0.79 3.87
CA PRO A 358 -5.30 0.03 3.04
C PRO A 358 -4.49 -0.93 2.15
N LEU A 359 -4.66 -2.25 2.35
CA LEU A 359 -3.74 -3.30 1.88
C LEU A 359 -3.45 -3.22 0.39
N GLY A 360 -4.49 -3.20 -0.44
CA GLY A 360 -4.36 -3.16 -1.90
C GLY A 360 -3.78 -1.86 -2.45
N VAL A 361 -3.83 -0.78 -1.68
CA VAL A 361 -3.45 0.58 -2.08
C VAL A 361 -2.00 0.92 -1.74
N THR A 362 -1.54 0.47 -0.59
CA THR A 362 -0.29 0.95 0.02
C THR A 362 0.91 0.86 -0.92
N GLY A 363 1.05 -0.24 -1.65
CA GLY A 363 2.17 -0.41 -2.57
C GLY A 363 2.21 0.64 -3.68
N SER A 364 1.06 1.02 -4.24
CA SER A 364 0.95 2.09 -5.24
C SER A 364 1.20 3.46 -4.62
N ARG A 365 0.66 3.71 -3.42
CA ARG A 365 0.85 4.97 -2.70
C ARG A 365 2.34 5.23 -2.43
N ILE A 366 3.05 4.26 -1.86
CA ILE A 366 4.47 4.46 -1.51
C ILE A 366 5.36 4.53 -2.76
N LEU A 367 4.98 3.90 -3.87
CA LEU A 367 5.67 4.06 -5.14
C LEU A 367 5.52 5.48 -5.68
N LEU A 368 4.33 6.05 -5.63
CA LEU A 368 4.06 7.43 -6.00
C LEU A 368 4.79 8.41 -5.07
N ALA A 369 4.71 8.20 -3.76
CA ALA A 369 5.37 9.03 -2.75
C ALA A 369 6.89 9.09 -2.97
N ALA A 370 7.54 7.95 -3.26
CA ALA A 370 8.96 7.90 -3.57
C ALA A 370 9.30 8.68 -4.84
N ALA A 371 8.53 8.52 -5.92
CA ALA A 371 8.75 9.24 -7.18
C ALA A 371 8.59 10.76 -6.99
N ARG A 372 7.53 11.20 -6.31
CA ARG A 372 7.31 12.62 -5.99
C ARG A 372 8.38 13.19 -5.05
N GLN A 373 8.91 12.37 -4.14
CA GLN A 373 10.02 12.81 -3.28
C GLN A 373 11.30 13.02 -4.09
N LEU A 374 11.63 12.10 -5.00
CA LEU A 374 12.78 12.25 -5.90
C LEU A 374 12.64 13.49 -6.80
N GLU A 375 11.47 13.70 -7.40
CA GLU A 375 11.18 14.92 -8.20
C GLU A 375 11.45 16.19 -7.39
N ARG A 376 10.93 16.24 -6.15
CA ARG A 376 11.02 17.43 -5.28
C ARG A 376 12.44 17.73 -4.83
N THR A 377 13.25 16.71 -4.56
CA THR A 377 14.60 16.87 -4.01
C THR A 377 15.71 16.84 -5.05
N GLY A 378 15.40 16.47 -6.30
CA GLY A 378 16.41 16.18 -7.31
C GLY A 378 17.22 14.93 -7.04
N GLY A 379 16.74 14.06 -6.12
CA GLY A 379 17.38 12.78 -5.81
C GLY A 379 17.34 11.82 -6.99
N LYS A 380 18.25 10.85 -7.02
CA LYS A 380 18.47 9.96 -8.17
C LYS A 380 17.75 8.61 -8.02
N TYR A 381 17.87 7.96 -6.87
CA TYR A 381 17.36 6.60 -6.66
C TYR A 381 16.42 6.51 -5.45
N GLY A 382 15.35 5.75 -5.63
CA GLY A 382 14.40 5.40 -4.58
C GLY A 382 14.20 3.90 -4.44
N LEU A 383 14.09 3.44 -3.19
CA LEU A 383 13.69 2.09 -2.83
C LEU A 383 12.27 2.12 -2.26
N VAL A 384 11.41 1.26 -2.76
CA VAL A 384 10.04 1.06 -2.29
C VAL A 384 9.89 -0.38 -1.86
N THR A 385 9.52 -0.63 -0.60
CA THR A 385 9.45 -2.00 -0.10
C THR A 385 8.39 -2.18 0.99
N LEU A 386 7.86 -3.40 1.09
CA LEU A 386 6.90 -3.76 2.12
C LEU A 386 6.93 -5.26 2.45
N CYS A 387 6.58 -5.55 3.70
CA CYS A 387 6.28 -6.89 4.17
C CYS A 387 4.89 -7.34 3.71
N ILE A 388 4.67 -8.62 3.67
CA ILE A 388 3.44 -9.21 3.15
C ILE A 388 3.03 -10.36 4.06
N GLY A 389 1.79 -10.38 4.47
CA GLY A 389 1.21 -11.48 5.24
C GLY A 389 1.50 -12.85 4.62
N VAL A 390 1.46 -13.90 5.44
CA VAL A 390 1.82 -15.27 5.03
C VAL A 390 3.29 -15.42 4.61
N GLY A 391 4.15 -14.46 4.98
CA GLY A 391 5.61 -14.60 4.87
C GLY A 391 6.19 -14.27 3.50
N GLN A 392 6.05 -13.02 3.04
CA GLN A 392 6.73 -12.55 1.84
C GLN A 392 7.28 -11.12 2.05
N GLY A 393 8.15 -10.68 1.13
CA GLY A 393 8.61 -9.31 1.00
C GLY A 393 8.68 -8.90 -0.47
N TYR A 394 8.38 -7.65 -0.77
CA TYR A 394 8.51 -7.09 -2.12
C TYR A 394 9.30 -5.79 -2.08
N ALA A 395 10.17 -5.60 -3.07
CA ALA A 395 10.93 -4.36 -3.24
C ALA A 395 10.97 -3.95 -4.72
N VAL A 396 10.98 -2.64 -4.94
CA VAL A 396 11.13 -1.99 -6.25
C VAL A 396 12.16 -0.88 -6.12
N VAL A 397 13.05 -0.77 -7.08
CA VAL A 397 13.97 0.36 -7.21
C VAL A 397 13.52 1.23 -8.38
N ILE A 398 13.42 2.52 -8.13
CA ILE A 398 13.09 3.53 -9.13
C ILE A 398 14.26 4.51 -9.31
N LYS A 399 14.32 5.12 -10.49
CA LYS A 399 15.29 6.17 -10.83
C LYS A 399 14.53 7.39 -11.30
N ASN A 400 14.89 8.56 -10.78
CA ASN A 400 14.41 9.85 -11.25
C ASN A 400 14.72 10.05 -12.74
N THR A 401 13.82 10.66 -13.46
CA THR A 401 13.94 10.95 -14.91
C THR A 401 14.08 12.43 -15.22
N GLN A 402 14.02 13.26 -14.18
CA GLN A 402 14.16 14.72 -14.31
C GLN A 402 15.55 15.21 -13.94
#